data_2a49c11a2d97fc53866c0360da2bbb44
#
_entry.id   2a49c11a2d97fc53866c0360da2bbb44
#
_cell.length_a   1.000
_cell.length_b   1.000
_cell.length_c   1.000
_cell.angle_alpha   90.00
_cell.angle_beta   90.00
_cell.angle_gamma   90.00
#
_symmetry.space_group_name_H-M   'P 1'
#
loop_
_entity.id
_entity.type
_entity.pdbx_description
1 polymer ?
#
loop_
_entity_poly.entity_id
_entity_poly.type
_entity_poly.pdbx_seq_one_letter_code
_entity_poly.pdbx_strand_id
1 'polypeptide(L)'
;MRVCLDIEFQDAIVCILGGGKVALRKTKQFLEAGATIYIHSKQYEPEFNTLHINKVDKDTFIHTLAKAKLAIACTNNKSVNKEFVQTARKRHVLAMSCNKNQEQDTFSTVTKRDKHLVLSCHTNGSFPVANQNIVNDWKARLEILETLRNKLQDHALCHDLVNLDDQHLCFFQKALQTKQAIIYLLHGNSSLKARIQCQNLVQHSNVKFEEYTSTTFFLAKKYQDIDLETLCKLLQEFHIKPHFVFLFWQQGRYVMQGAQTINRFGFDHQHIQIDPNQFIKESETLIMHTKPTSKTQNAVLVSMLDSPFLRSQYPDARFVCCLDDTKVIERILYEVNSAL
;
A
#
# COMPACT_ATOMS: atom_id res chain seq x y z
N MET A 1 13.64 -21.68 -14.50
CA MET A 1 12.81 -21.18 -13.37
C MET A 1 13.75 -20.78 -12.22
N ARG A 2 13.51 -19.67 -11.51
CA ARG A 2 14.29 -19.22 -10.35
C ARG A 2 13.38 -19.15 -9.14
N VAL A 3 13.94 -19.42 -7.95
CA VAL A 3 13.23 -19.37 -6.67
C VAL A 3 13.87 -18.27 -5.83
N CYS A 4 13.03 -17.46 -5.16
CA CYS A 4 13.52 -16.50 -4.16
C CYS A 4 13.77 -17.24 -2.85
N LEU A 5 14.95 -17.02 -2.28
CA LEU A 5 15.38 -17.60 -1.01
C LEU A 5 15.91 -16.50 -0.11
N ASP A 6 15.62 -16.58 1.17
CA ASP A 6 16.36 -15.85 2.21
C ASP A 6 17.50 -16.74 2.68
N ILE A 7 18.72 -16.22 2.66
CA ILE A 7 19.93 -16.99 2.97
C ILE A 7 20.64 -16.30 4.15
N GLU A 8 20.81 -17.05 5.24
CA GLU A 8 21.58 -16.60 6.40
C GLU A 8 23.06 -16.44 6.04
N PHE A 9 23.66 -15.30 6.41
CA PHE A 9 25.08 -15.01 6.19
C PHE A 9 25.87 -14.79 7.49
N GLN A 10 25.26 -14.95 8.63
CA GLN A 10 25.98 -14.87 9.90
C GLN A 10 27.14 -15.89 9.89
N ASP A 11 28.36 -15.43 10.17
CA ASP A 11 29.63 -16.18 10.17
C ASP A 11 29.99 -16.84 8.83
N ALA A 12 29.23 -16.61 7.78
CA ALA A 12 29.51 -17.16 6.46
C ALA A 12 30.64 -16.40 5.75
N ILE A 13 31.47 -17.14 5.01
CA ILE A 13 32.52 -16.54 4.18
C ILE A 13 31.94 -16.03 2.87
N VAL A 14 32.23 -14.77 2.55
CA VAL A 14 31.91 -14.15 1.25
C VAL A 14 33.19 -13.68 0.59
N CYS A 15 33.43 -14.14 -0.63
CA CYS A 15 34.58 -13.75 -1.45
C CYS A 15 34.18 -12.69 -2.48
N ILE A 16 34.86 -11.53 -2.46
CA ILE A 16 34.59 -10.42 -3.36
C ILE A 16 35.79 -10.12 -4.23
N LEU A 17 35.62 -10.21 -5.56
CA LEU A 17 36.65 -9.85 -6.52
C LEU A 17 36.41 -8.45 -7.05
N GLY A 18 37.33 -7.51 -6.76
CA GLY A 18 37.26 -6.10 -7.11
C GLY A 18 37.21 -5.19 -5.88
N GLY A 19 37.70 -3.93 -6.04
CA GLY A 19 37.87 -2.95 -4.94
C GLY A 19 37.24 -1.59 -5.18
N GLY A 20 36.37 -1.46 -6.21
CA GLY A 20 35.69 -0.21 -6.53
C GLY A 20 34.40 0.02 -5.76
N LYS A 21 33.68 1.11 -6.06
CA LYS A 21 32.44 1.54 -5.37
C LYS A 21 31.35 0.47 -5.27
N VAL A 22 31.18 -0.37 -6.31
CA VAL A 22 30.20 -1.47 -6.29
C VAL A 22 30.61 -2.56 -5.31
N ALA A 23 31.90 -2.95 -5.30
CA ALA A 23 32.45 -3.90 -4.34
C ALA A 23 32.30 -3.38 -2.91
N LEU A 24 32.61 -2.09 -2.66
CA LEU A 24 32.46 -1.45 -1.37
C LEU A 24 31.02 -1.54 -0.84
N ARG A 25 30.03 -1.20 -1.68
CA ARG A 25 28.62 -1.30 -1.30
C ARG A 25 28.22 -2.74 -0.95
N LYS A 26 28.69 -3.71 -1.73
CA LYS A 26 28.43 -5.13 -1.45
C LYS A 26 29.13 -5.60 -0.18
N THR A 27 30.35 -5.19 0.04
CA THR A 27 31.07 -5.48 1.28
C THR A 27 30.30 -4.98 2.50
N LYS A 28 29.84 -3.72 2.52
CA LYS A 28 29.05 -3.16 3.62
C LYS A 28 27.78 -3.99 3.85
N GLN A 29 27.03 -4.33 2.78
CA GLN A 29 25.80 -5.11 2.85
C GLN A 29 26.01 -6.48 3.54
N PHE A 30 27.08 -7.18 3.19
CA PHE A 30 27.35 -8.51 3.76
C PHE A 30 28.02 -8.47 5.12
N LEU A 31 28.77 -7.40 5.45
CA LEU A 31 29.24 -7.15 6.82
C LEU A 31 28.06 -6.91 7.77
N GLU A 32 27.07 -6.12 7.36
CA GLU A 32 25.83 -5.90 8.12
C GLU A 32 25.05 -7.20 8.34
N ALA A 33 25.19 -8.18 7.43
CA ALA A 33 24.61 -9.52 7.58
C ALA A 33 25.48 -10.49 8.40
N GLY A 34 26.56 -10.01 9.04
CA GLY A 34 27.43 -10.82 9.88
C GLY A 34 28.44 -11.70 9.13
N ALA A 35 28.63 -11.48 7.82
CA ALA A 35 29.56 -12.30 7.03
C ALA A 35 31.01 -11.92 7.25
N THR A 36 31.89 -12.92 7.15
CA THR A 36 33.34 -12.73 7.06
C THR A 36 33.76 -12.49 5.61
N ILE A 37 34.30 -11.31 5.34
CA ILE A 37 34.64 -10.89 3.97
C ILE A 37 36.10 -11.15 3.66
N TYR A 38 36.32 -11.82 2.53
CA TYR A 38 37.63 -11.93 1.87
C TYR A 38 37.56 -11.19 0.53
N ILE A 39 38.48 -10.26 0.34
CA ILE A 39 38.49 -9.42 -0.85
C ILE A 39 39.84 -9.41 -1.56
N HIS A 40 39.82 -9.51 -2.89
CA HIS A 40 41.00 -9.36 -3.73
C HIS A 40 40.80 -8.32 -4.81
N SER A 41 41.75 -7.37 -4.89
CA SER A 41 41.76 -6.34 -5.95
C SER A 41 43.17 -5.77 -6.12
N LYS A 42 43.42 -5.18 -7.29
CA LYS A 42 44.67 -4.41 -7.53
C LYS A 42 44.63 -3.04 -6.85
N GLN A 43 43.44 -2.46 -6.72
CA GLN A 43 43.18 -1.13 -6.14
C GLN A 43 41.91 -1.19 -5.31
N TYR A 44 41.86 -0.36 -4.26
CA TYR A 44 40.73 -0.30 -3.34
C TYR A 44 40.26 1.15 -3.18
N GLU A 45 38.98 1.37 -3.09
CA GLU A 45 38.44 2.64 -2.59
C GLU A 45 38.97 2.91 -1.17
N PRO A 46 39.29 4.17 -0.79
CA PRO A 46 39.89 4.51 0.50
C PRO A 46 39.08 4.02 1.71
N GLU A 47 37.77 3.98 1.58
CA GLU A 47 36.85 3.56 2.65
C GLU A 47 37.01 2.08 3.05
N PHE A 48 37.62 1.24 2.22
CA PHE A 48 37.95 -0.13 2.61
C PHE A 48 38.97 -0.23 3.77
N ASN A 49 39.67 0.87 4.08
CA ASN A 49 40.62 0.91 5.18
C ASN A 49 39.93 0.99 6.55
N THR A 50 38.68 1.41 6.61
CA THR A 50 37.89 1.52 7.83
C THR A 50 37.02 0.30 8.10
N LEU A 51 36.99 -0.67 7.17
CA LEU A 51 36.13 -1.87 7.29
C LEU A 51 36.91 -3.04 7.86
N HIS A 52 36.24 -3.83 8.69
CA HIS A 52 36.80 -5.07 9.23
C HIS A 52 36.67 -6.20 8.20
N ILE A 53 37.68 -6.32 7.32
CA ILE A 53 37.69 -7.25 6.18
C ILE A 53 39.10 -7.87 6.00
N ASN A 54 39.17 -9.00 5.30
CA ASN A 54 40.40 -9.65 4.96
C ASN A 54 40.80 -9.29 3.52
N LYS A 55 41.76 -8.34 3.36
CA LYS A 55 42.38 -8.05 2.06
C LYS A 55 43.47 -9.10 1.85
N VAL A 56 43.34 -9.91 0.80
CA VAL A 56 44.24 -11.06 0.57
C VAL A 56 44.84 -11.06 -0.84
N ASP A 57 45.98 -11.72 -0.97
CA ASP A 57 46.59 -12.01 -2.26
C ASP A 57 45.71 -12.98 -3.09
N LYS A 58 46.10 -13.19 -4.35
CA LYS A 58 45.33 -14.00 -5.31
C LYS A 58 45.28 -15.48 -4.86
N ASP A 59 46.35 -16.03 -4.34
CA ASP A 59 46.44 -17.48 -4.01
C ASP A 59 45.59 -17.78 -2.78
N THR A 60 45.73 -16.99 -1.73
CA THR A 60 44.88 -17.04 -0.53
C THR A 60 43.43 -16.87 -0.88
N PHE A 61 43.09 -15.90 -1.79
CA PHE A 61 41.74 -15.66 -2.22
C PHE A 61 41.13 -16.87 -2.93
N ILE A 62 41.87 -17.49 -3.86
CA ILE A 62 41.41 -18.68 -4.58
C ILE A 62 41.26 -19.89 -3.66
N HIS A 63 42.15 -20.02 -2.66
CA HIS A 63 42.02 -21.08 -1.66
C HIS A 63 40.75 -20.88 -0.79
N THR A 64 40.53 -19.67 -0.32
CA THR A 64 39.38 -19.33 0.52
C THR A 64 38.04 -19.46 -0.24
N LEU A 65 38.05 -19.24 -1.56
CA LEU A 65 36.86 -19.38 -2.40
C LEU A 65 36.21 -20.77 -2.26
N ALA A 66 36.97 -21.84 -2.05
CA ALA A 66 36.42 -23.19 -1.89
C ALA A 66 35.55 -23.35 -0.62
N LYS A 67 35.70 -22.47 0.36
CA LYS A 67 34.97 -22.48 1.64
C LYS A 67 33.88 -21.39 1.69
N ALA A 68 33.79 -20.57 0.64
CA ALA A 68 32.86 -19.45 0.60
C ALA A 68 31.44 -19.92 0.37
N LYS A 69 30.48 -19.27 1.00
CA LYS A 69 29.04 -19.42 0.72
C LYS A 69 28.62 -18.66 -0.52
N LEU A 70 29.28 -17.52 -0.77
CA LEU A 70 28.98 -16.65 -1.91
C LEU A 70 30.28 -16.04 -2.48
N ALA A 71 30.35 -16.00 -3.80
CA ALA A 71 31.37 -15.33 -4.59
C ALA A 71 30.78 -14.19 -5.41
N ILE A 72 31.35 -12.98 -5.33
CA ILE A 72 30.86 -11.78 -5.98
C ILE A 72 31.93 -11.19 -6.89
N ALA A 73 31.65 -11.12 -8.20
CA ALA A 73 32.52 -10.50 -9.19
C ALA A 73 32.12 -9.02 -9.41
N CYS A 74 32.98 -8.09 -8.99
CA CYS A 74 32.75 -6.64 -9.05
C CYS A 74 33.87 -5.86 -9.75
N THR A 75 34.58 -6.48 -10.70
CA THR A 75 35.61 -5.75 -11.47
C THR A 75 35.01 -5.04 -12.70
N ASN A 76 35.76 -4.11 -13.28
CA ASN A 76 35.37 -3.46 -14.53
C ASN A 76 35.61 -4.36 -15.76
N ASN A 77 36.28 -5.50 -15.61
CA ASN A 77 36.59 -6.43 -16.68
C ASN A 77 35.57 -7.58 -16.74
N LYS A 78 34.74 -7.58 -17.78
CA LYS A 78 33.68 -8.58 -17.96
C LYS A 78 34.22 -10.01 -18.09
N SER A 79 35.37 -10.18 -18.77
CA SER A 79 35.98 -11.50 -18.95
C SER A 79 36.47 -12.08 -17.62
N VAL A 80 37.16 -11.27 -16.81
CA VAL A 80 37.60 -11.65 -15.46
C VAL A 80 36.42 -12.00 -14.58
N ASN A 81 35.37 -11.23 -14.61
CA ASN A 81 34.16 -11.51 -13.83
C ASN A 81 33.49 -12.82 -14.27
N LYS A 82 33.44 -13.08 -15.58
CA LYS A 82 32.88 -14.35 -16.11
C LYS A 82 33.69 -15.55 -15.66
N GLU A 83 35.01 -15.50 -15.81
CA GLU A 83 35.94 -16.56 -15.39
C GLU A 83 35.82 -16.84 -13.88
N PHE A 84 35.75 -15.79 -13.07
CA PHE A 84 35.61 -15.93 -11.62
C PHE A 84 34.28 -16.60 -11.24
N VAL A 85 33.17 -16.18 -11.85
CA VAL A 85 31.84 -16.79 -11.63
C VAL A 85 31.88 -18.29 -12.02
N GLN A 86 32.49 -18.63 -13.15
CA GLN A 86 32.62 -20.02 -13.60
C GLN A 86 33.50 -20.85 -12.63
N THR A 87 34.57 -20.25 -12.13
CA THR A 87 35.45 -20.89 -11.13
C THR A 87 34.72 -21.16 -9.83
N ALA A 88 33.92 -20.21 -9.33
CA ALA A 88 33.11 -20.37 -8.13
C ALA A 88 32.07 -21.49 -8.31
N ARG A 89 31.36 -21.50 -9.44
CA ARG A 89 30.34 -22.52 -9.75
C ARG A 89 30.91 -23.93 -9.84
N LYS A 90 32.10 -24.09 -10.45
CA LYS A 90 32.81 -25.37 -10.48
C LYS A 90 33.17 -25.90 -9.08
N ARG A 91 33.23 -25.03 -8.08
CA ARG A 91 33.46 -25.32 -6.67
C ARG A 91 32.21 -25.42 -5.83
N HIS A 92 31.04 -25.40 -6.48
CA HIS A 92 29.72 -25.42 -5.84
C HIS A 92 29.48 -24.23 -4.91
N VAL A 93 30.12 -23.07 -5.17
CA VAL A 93 29.90 -21.81 -4.46
C VAL A 93 28.89 -20.97 -5.23
N LEU A 94 27.88 -20.43 -4.55
CA LEU A 94 26.94 -19.50 -5.16
C LEU A 94 27.68 -18.32 -5.76
N ALA A 95 27.35 -17.94 -6.98
CA ALA A 95 28.10 -16.91 -7.70
C ALA A 95 27.21 -15.79 -8.22
N MET A 96 27.66 -14.54 -8.03
CA MET A 96 27.02 -13.32 -8.52
C MET A 96 28.02 -12.46 -9.29
N SER A 97 27.56 -11.83 -10.37
CA SER A 97 28.31 -10.79 -11.08
C SER A 97 27.55 -9.46 -11.00
N CYS A 98 28.29 -8.38 -10.74
CA CYS A 98 27.74 -7.03 -10.79
C CYS A 98 27.54 -6.51 -12.22
N ASN A 99 28.05 -7.22 -13.23
CA ASN A 99 27.76 -6.98 -14.65
C ASN A 99 26.60 -7.88 -15.09
N LYS A 100 25.86 -7.45 -16.12
CA LYS A 100 24.85 -8.31 -16.75
C LYS A 100 25.52 -9.57 -17.33
N ASN A 101 25.43 -10.66 -16.60
CA ASN A 101 25.96 -11.97 -17.01
C ASN A 101 24.86 -13.02 -16.82
N GLN A 102 24.59 -13.79 -17.87
CA GLN A 102 23.54 -14.81 -17.87
C GLN A 102 23.89 -16.07 -17.06
N GLU A 103 25.17 -16.27 -16.74
CA GLU A 103 25.67 -17.50 -16.11
C GLU A 103 25.67 -17.45 -14.55
N GLN A 104 25.25 -16.36 -13.93
CA GLN A 104 25.23 -16.22 -12.47
C GLN A 104 24.09 -16.99 -11.79
N ASP A 105 24.33 -17.45 -10.57
CA ASP A 105 23.34 -18.21 -9.80
C ASP A 105 22.38 -17.30 -9.05
N THR A 106 22.84 -16.15 -8.60
CA THR A 106 22.04 -15.20 -7.81
C THR A 106 22.13 -13.77 -8.33
N PHE A 107 21.15 -12.97 -8.00
CA PHE A 107 21.06 -11.54 -8.34
C PHE A 107 21.01 -10.69 -7.07
N SER A 108 21.50 -9.46 -7.22
CA SER A 108 21.27 -8.45 -6.20
C SER A 108 19.81 -7.98 -6.24
N THR A 109 19.15 -8.07 -5.12
CA THR A 109 17.80 -7.52 -4.91
C THR A 109 17.90 -6.14 -4.27
N VAL A 110 16.88 -5.32 -4.44
CA VAL A 110 16.61 -4.21 -3.53
C VAL A 110 15.86 -4.80 -2.35
N THR A 111 16.46 -4.71 -1.17
CA THR A 111 15.90 -5.31 0.04
C THR A 111 15.71 -4.23 1.11
N LYS A 112 14.57 -4.25 1.76
CA LYS A 112 14.32 -3.55 3.01
C LYS A 112 13.94 -4.56 4.08
N ARG A 113 14.47 -4.35 5.27
CA ARG A 113 14.25 -5.24 6.42
C ARG A 113 13.72 -4.42 7.59
N ASP A 114 12.73 -4.95 8.25
CA ASP A 114 12.23 -4.52 9.54
C ASP A 114 12.29 -5.72 10.51
N LYS A 115 11.89 -5.53 11.79
CA LYS A 115 11.95 -6.59 12.81
C LYS A 115 11.26 -7.88 12.39
N HIS A 116 10.15 -7.79 11.65
CA HIS A 116 9.27 -8.92 11.35
C HIS A 116 9.11 -9.20 9.86
N LEU A 117 9.66 -8.33 8.98
CA LEU A 117 9.47 -8.47 7.55
C LEU A 117 10.73 -8.16 6.76
N VAL A 118 10.96 -8.97 5.76
CA VAL A 118 11.95 -8.72 4.72
C VAL A 118 11.26 -8.58 3.38
N LEU A 119 11.36 -7.41 2.78
CA LEU A 119 10.86 -7.17 1.43
C LEU A 119 12.02 -7.11 0.46
N SER A 120 12.02 -8.00 -0.52
CA SER A 120 13.00 -8.03 -1.59
C SER A 120 12.34 -7.95 -2.95
N CYS A 121 12.86 -7.07 -3.81
CA CYS A 121 12.37 -6.92 -5.17
C CYS A 121 13.52 -6.94 -6.18
N HIS A 122 13.34 -7.61 -7.31
CA HIS A 122 14.28 -7.54 -8.42
C HIS A 122 13.56 -7.68 -9.77
N THR A 123 14.09 -7.02 -10.80
CA THR A 123 13.61 -7.08 -12.18
C THR A 123 14.68 -7.69 -13.12
N ASN A 124 15.40 -8.70 -12.65
CA ASN A 124 16.53 -9.31 -13.35
C ASN A 124 17.57 -8.26 -13.86
N GLY A 125 17.69 -7.14 -13.12
CA GLY A 125 18.59 -6.03 -13.46
C GLY A 125 18.07 -5.06 -14.53
N SER A 126 16.80 -5.19 -14.95
CA SER A 126 16.23 -4.34 -16.02
C SER A 126 15.83 -2.95 -15.54
N PHE A 127 15.20 -2.83 -14.35
CA PHE A 127 14.67 -1.58 -13.82
C PHE A 127 15.00 -1.37 -12.32
N PRO A 128 16.26 -1.02 -11.96
CA PRO A 128 16.65 -0.87 -10.55
C PRO A 128 15.88 0.22 -9.81
N VAL A 129 15.53 1.33 -10.48
CA VAL A 129 14.78 2.45 -9.90
C VAL A 129 13.35 2.03 -9.57
N ALA A 130 12.69 1.27 -10.47
CA ALA A 130 11.34 0.75 -10.21
C ALA A 130 11.32 -0.17 -8.99
N ASN A 131 12.34 -1.03 -8.82
CA ASN A 131 12.47 -1.87 -7.64
C ASN A 131 12.56 -1.04 -6.35
N GLN A 132 13.31 0.07 -6.37
CA GLN A 132 13.47 0.94 -5.20
C GLN A 132 12.13 1.61 -4.85
N ASN A 133 11.38 2.10 -5.82
CA ASN A 133 10.09 2.73 -5.61
C ASN A 133 9.08 1.74 -5.02
N ILE A 134 8.93 0.56 -5.63
CA ILE A 134 8.04 -0.50 -5.13
C ILE A 134 8.36 -0.84 -3.67
N VAL A 135 9.65 -1.02 -3.35
CA VAL A 135 10.06 -1.39 -1.99
C VAL A 135 9.81 -0.25 -0.99
N ASN A 136 9.99 1.01 -1.41
CA ASN A 136 9.73 2.16 -0.54
C ASN A 136 8.22 2.33 -0.26
N ASP A 137 7.36 2.19 -1.28
CA ASP A 137 5.91 2.29 -1.15
C ASP A 137 5.38 1.21 -0.20
N TRP A 138 5.83 -0.03 -0.40
CA TRP A 138 5.47 -1.13 0.49
C TRP A 138 6.01 -0.94 1.92
N LYS A 139 7.19 -0.35 2.09
CA LYS A 139 7.73 -0.08 3.42
C LYS A 139 6.81 0.84 4.22
N ALA A 140 6.35 1.94 3.63
CA ALA A 140 5.43 2.87 4.29
C ALA A 140 4.14 2.17 4.74
N ARG A 141 3.56 1.34 3.87
CA ARG A 141 2.38 0.54 4.18
C ARG A 141 2.62 -0.43 5.35
N LEU A 142 3.77 -1.08 5.38
CA LEU A 142 4.12 -2.05 6.41
C LEU A 142 4.36 -1.41 7.77
N GLU A 143 4.96 -0.24 7.83
CA GLU A 143 5.15 0.53 9.08
C GLU A 143 3.79 0.88 9.72
N ILE A 144 2.79 1.24 8.89
CA ILE A 144 1.43 1.46 9.37
C ILE A 144 0.81 0.16 9.88
N LEU A 145 0.89 -0.92 9.09
CA LEU A 145 0.35 -2.23 9.47
C LEU A 145 0.96 -2.76 10.77
N GLU A 146 2.27 -2.62 10.96
CA GLU A 146 2.94 -3.01 12.19
C GLU A 146 2.46 -2.19 13.39
N THR A 147 2.33 -0.87 13.22
CA THR A 147 1.81 0.03 14.25
C THR A 147 0.39 -0.38 14.68
N LEU A 148 -0.48 -0.69 13.72
CA LEU A 148 -1.85 -1.11 13.99
C LEU A 148 -1.89 -2.50 14.62
N ARG A 149 -1.14 -3.48 14.06
CA ARG A 149 -1.06 -4.84 14.57
C ARG A 149 -0.64 -4.91 16.03
N ASN A 150 0.36 -4.11 16.42
CA ASN A 150 0.87 -4.09 17.80
C ASN A 150 -0.17 -3.56 18.82
N LYS A 151 -1.27 -2.98 18.35
CA LYS A 151 -2.38 -2.52 19.19
C LYS A 151 -3.59 -3.46 19.16
N LEU A 152 -3.61 -4.46 18.28
CA LEU A 152 -4.66 -5.47 18.25
C LEU A 152 -4.46 -6.48 19.37
N GLN A 153 -5.51 -6.72 20.15
CA GLN A 153 -5.59 -7.82 21.11
C GLN A 153 -6.17 -9.08 20.42
N ASP A 154 -7.16 -8.87 19.54
CA ASP A 154 -7.73 -9.96 18.75
C ASP A 154 -6.89 -10.23 17.48
N HIS A 155 -6.12 -11.32 17.52
CA HIS A 155 -5.29 -11.75 16.39
C HIS A 155 -6.11 -12.20 15.16
N ALA A 156 -7.40 -12.54 15.30
CA ALA A 156 -8.24 -12.88 14.16
C ALA A 156 -8.42 -11.69 13.20
N LEU A 157 -8.41 -10.46 13.72
CA LEU A 157 -8.52 -9.24 12.93
C LEU A 157 -7.23 -8.88 12.15
N CYS A 158 -6.10 -9.57 12.39
CA CYS A 158 -4.86 -9.29 11.66
C CYS A 158 -5.01 -9.53 10.15
N HIS A 159 -5.76 -10.56 9.75
CA HIS A 159 -6.01 -10.84 8.34
C HIS A 159 -6.83 -9.71 7.69
N ASP A 160 -7.86 -9.23 8.37
CA ASP A 160 -8.72 -8.16 7.86
C ASP A 160 -7.96 -6.84 7.79
N LEU A 161 -7.07 -6.57 8.76
CA LEU A 161 -6.21 -5.39 8.77
C LEU A 161 -5.29 -5.33 7.54
N VAL A 162 -4.71 -6.48 7.13
CA VAL A 162 -3.83 -6.56 5.94
C VAL A 162 -4.61 -6.29 4.64
N ASN A 163 -5.90 -6.61 4.60
CA ASN A 163 -6.76 -6.39 3.44
C ASN A 163 -7.25 -4.95 3.28
N LEU A 164 -7.06 -4.07 4.27
CA LEU A 164 -7.42 -2.67 4.15
C LEU A 164 -6.64 -1.99 3.02
N ASP A 165 -7.29 -1.14 2.26
CA ASP A 165 -6.61 -0.24 1.32
C ASP A 165 -5.79 0.84 2.04
N ASP A 166 -4.94 1.56 1.30
CA ASP A 166 -4.06 2.57 1.89
C ASP A 166 -4.83 3.74 2.53
N GLN A 167 -6.02 4.07 2.00
CA GLN A 167 -6.86 5.12 2.56
C GLN A 167 -7.35 4.73 3.97
N HIS A 168 -7.84 3.51 4.14
CA HIS A 168 -8.32 3.02 5.43
C HIS A 168 -7.18 2.75 6.41
N LEU A 169 -6.01 2.30 5.94
CA LEU A 169 -4.83 2.17 6.80
C LEU A 169 -4.39 3.53 7.35
N CYS A 170 -4.29 4.55 6.50
CA CYS A 170 -3.96 5.92 6.92
C CYS A 170 -5.04 6.50 7.86
N PHE A 171 -6.32 6.19 7.61
CA PHE A 171 -7.42 6.58 8.49
C PHE A 171 -7.22 5.99 9.89
N PHE A 172 -7.03 4.67 10.03
CA PHE A 172 -6.82 4.05 11.34
C PHE A 172 -5.58 4.59 12.05
N GLN A 173 -4.48 4.80 11.34
CA GLN A 173 -3.26 5.38 11.90
C GLN A 173 -3.51 6.75 12.53
N LYS A 174 -4.27 7.62 11.87
CA LYS A 174 -4.64 8.95 12.38
C LYS A 174 -5.68 8.84 13.49
N ALA A 175 -6.71 8.01 13.33
CA ALA A 175 -7.78 7.82 14.29
C ALA A 175 -7.28 7.22 15.62
N LEU A 176 -6.17 6.51 15.64
CA LEU A 176 -5.48 6.11 16.87
C LEU A 176 -5.02 7.30 17.72
N GLN A 177 -4.79 8.45 17.11
CA GLN A 177 -4.36 9.68 17.79
C GLN A 177 -5.56 10.49 18.26
N THR A 178 -6.51 10.78 17.38
CA THR A 178 -7.71 11.57 17.68
C THR A 178 -8.69 10.84 18.59
N LYS A 179 -8.74 9.50 18.52
CA LYS A 179 -9.71 8.63 19.20
C LYS A 179 -11.17 8.91 18.81
N GLN A 180 -11.42 9.82 17.89
CA GLN A 180 -12.72 10.20 17.37
C GLN A 180 -12.72 10.13 15.85
N ALA A 181 -13.78 9.60 15.26
CA ALA A 181 -13.87 9.42 13.81
C ALA A 181 -15.24 9.79 13.26
N ILE A 182 -15.25 10.34 12.03
CA ILE A 182 -16.48 10.51 11.24
C ILE A 182 -16.39 9.59 10.03
N ILE A 183 -17.36 8.71 9.86
CA ILE A 183 -17.38 7.70 8.80
C ILE A 183 -18.59 7.91 7.91
N TYR A 184 -18.35 8.42 6.71
CA TYR A 184 -19.41 8.64 5.72
C TYR A 184 -19.70 7.33 4.98
N LEU A 185 -20.91 6.82 5.15
CA LEU A 185 -21.39 5.58 4.55
C LEU A 185 -22.11 5.87 3.22
N LEU A 186 -21.63 5.21 2.16
CA LEU A 186 -22.13 5.34 0.79
C LEU A 186 -22.43 3.95 0.20
N HIS A 187 -23.24 3.90 -0.85
CA HIS A 187 -23.54 2.62 -1.50
C HIS A 187 -22.28 1.94 -2.07
N GLY A 188 -21.44 2.70 -2.75
CA GLY A 188 -20.17 2.25 -3.34
C GLY A 188 -20.13 2.42 -4.86
N ASN A 189 -18.91 2.71 -5.34
CA ASN A 189 -18.61 2.90 -6.75
C ASN A 189 -17.12 2.70 -7.02
N SER A 190 -16.76 2.15 -8.18
CA SER A 190 -15.38 1.89 -8.59
C SER A 190 -14.77 2.98 -9.48
N SER A 191 -15.53 4.04 -9.86
CA SER A 191 -15.01 5.07 -10.76
C SER A 191 -13.94 5.93 -10.08
N LEU A 192 -12.93 6.34 -10.83
CA LEU A 192 -11.89 7.26 -10.35
C LEU A 192 -12.49 8.58 -9.87
N LYS A 193 -13.49 9.11 -10.60
CA LYS A 193 -14.18 10.34 -10.24
C LYS A 193 -14.90 10.21 -8.90
N ALA A 194 -15.58 9.08 -8.63
CA ALA A 194 -16.22 8.82 -7.35
C ALA A 194 -15.22 8.80 -6.19
N ARG A 195 -14.02 8.25 -6.41
CA ARG A 195 -12.95 8.28 -5.40
C ARG A 195 -12.49 9.70 -5.11
N ILE A 196 -12.32 10.53 -6.14
CA ILE A 196 -11.96 11.96 -5.97
C ILE A 196 -13.06 12.71 -5.18
N GLN A 197 -14.34 12.45 -5.47
CA GLN A 197 -15.47 13.04 -4.74
C GLN A 197 -15.45 12.65 -3.25
N CYS A 198 -15.19 11.38 -2.95
CA CYS A 198 -15.00 10.89 -1.57
C CYS A 198 -13.82 11.57 -0.87
N GLN A 199 -12.67 11.69 -1.56
CA GLN A 199 -11.50 12.37 -1.02
C GLN A 199 -11.77 13.84 -0.72
N ASN A 200 -12.48 14.54 -1.60
CA ASN A 200 -12.87 15.93 -1.37
C ASN A 200 -13.76 16.08 -0.13
N LEU A 201 -14.78 15.23 0.03
CA LEU A 201 -15.62 15.24 1.22
C LEU A 201 -14.79 15.03 2.50
N VAL A 202 -13.94 14.02 2.51
CA VAL A 202 -13.06 13.71 3.65
C VAL A 202 -12.11 14.87 3.96
N GLN A 203 -11.54 15.49 2.93
CA GLN A 203 -10.65 16.65 3.11
C GLN A 203 -11.36 17.82 3.76
N HIS A 204 -12.56 18.21 3.28
CA HIS A 204 -13.34 19.27 3.87
C HIS A 204 -13.77 18.95 5.31
N SER A 205 -14.13 17.67 5.56
CA SER A 205 -14.49 17.20 6.90
C SER A 205 -13.31 17.30 7.88
N ASN A 206 -12.13 16.84 7.49
CA ASN A 206 -10.93 16.91 8.35
C ASN A 206 -10.47 18.37 8.61
N VAL A 207 -10.73 19.29 7.69
CA VAL A 207 -10.44 20.72 7.91
C VAL A 207 -11.47 21.34 8.88
N LYS A 208 -12.73 20.94 8.79
CA LYS A 208 -13.80 21.51 9.65
C LYS A 208 -13.80 20.91 11.06
N PHE A 209 -13.46 19.63 11.19
CA PHE A 209 -13.50 18.86 12.44
C PHE A 209 -12.11 18.37 12.82
N GLU A 210 -11.24 19.26 13.28
CA GLU A 210 -9.83 18.96 13.56
C GLU A 210 -9.61 17.89 14.65
N GLU A 211 -10.57 17.75 15.57
CA GLU A 211 -10.54 16.72 16.63
C GLU A 211 -10.95 15.32 16.12
N TYR A 212 -11.47 15.23 14.90
CA TYR A 212 -11.94 13.99 14.29
C TYR A 212 -11.06 13.57 13.12
N THR A 213 -10.98 12.29 12.90
CA THR A 213 -10.44 11.73 11.66
C THR A 213 -11.57 11.22 10.79
N SER A 214 -11.68 11.72 9.56
CA SER A 214 -12.77 11.36 8.66
C SER A 214 -12.35 10.35 7.61
N THR A 215 -13.29 9.48 7.19
CA THR A 215 -13.15 8.58 6.03
C THR A 215 -14.51 8.33 5.39
N THR A 216 -14.48 7.74 4.17
CA THR A 216 -15.68 7.19 3.52
C THR A 216 -15.61 5.67 3.54
N PHE A 217 -16.77 5.01 3.64
CA PHE A 217 -16.88 3.57 3.61
C PHE A 217 -18.06 3.14 2.73
N PHE A 218 -17.85 2.13 1.88
CA PHE A 218 -18.88 1.65 0.98
C PHE A 218 -19.61 0.44 1.56
N LEU A 219 -20.93 0.45 1.56
CA LEU A 219 -21.74 -0.63 2.11
C LEU A 219 -21.88 -1.83 1.16
N ALA A 220 -21.69 -1.64 -0.14
CA ALA A 220 -21.76 -2.72 -1.11
C ALA A 220 -20.42 -3.49 -1.15
N LYS A 221 -20.42 -4.76 -0.70
CA LYS A 221 -19.23 -5.62 -0.55
C LYS A 221 -18.26 -5.64 -1.73
N LYS A 222 -18.76 -5.54 -2.97
CA LYS A 222 -17.92 -5.57 -4.18
C LYS A 222 -16.98 -4.35 -4.35
N TYR A 223 -17.09 -3.34 -3.52
CA TYR A 223 -16.32 -2.10 -3.61
C TYR A 223 -15.39 -1.85 -2.42
N GLN A 224 -15.27 -2.84 -1.53
CA GLN A 224 -14.45 -2.72 -0.32
C GLN A 224 -13.85 -4.09 0.06
N ASP A 225 -12.76 -4.03 0.79
CA ASP A 225 -11.98 -5.21 1.16
C ASP A 225 -12.45 -5.85 2.47
N ILE A 226 -13.11 -5.07 3.34
CA ILE A 226 -13.72 -5.53 4.59
C ILE A 226 -15.20 -5.16 4.64
N ASP A 227 -16.00 -5.87 5.41
CA ASP A 227 -17.40 -5.50 5.64
C ASP A 227 -17.57 -4.53 6.82
N LEU A 228 -18.79 -3.98 6.96
CA LEU A 228 -19.11 -3.01 8.02
C LEU A 228 -18.95 -3.62 9.43
N GLU A 229 -19.22 -4.91 9.59
CA GLU A 229 -19.06 -5.58 10.88
C GLU A 229 -17.59 -5.65 11.29
N THR A 230 -16.71 -6.01 10.37
CA THR A 230 -15.25 -6.00 10.54
C THR A 230 -14.73 -4.59 10.84
N LEU A 231 -15.24 -3.57 10.14
CA LEU A 231 -14.90 -2.17 10.44
C LEU A 231 -15.27 -1.81 11.89
N CYS A 232 -16.48 -2.16 12.34
CA CYS A 232 -16.91 -1.90 13.70
C CYS A 232 -16.05 -2.62 14.74
N LYS A 233 -15.67 -3.88 14.50
CA LYS A 233 -14.74 -4.64 15.36
C LYS A 233 -13.38 -3.95 15.49
N LEU A 234 -12.80 -3.51 14.36
CA LEU A 234 -11.53 -2.77 14.37
C LEU A 234 -11.63 -1.45 15.14
N LEU A 235 -12.73 -0.71 14.99
CA LEU A 235 -12.95 0.54 15.73
C LEU A 235 -13.06 0.30 17.25
N GLN A 236 -13.76 -0.75 17.67
CA GLN A 236 -13.83 -1.15 19.10
C GLN A 236 -12.47 -1.54 19.63
N GLU A 237 -11.75 -2.40 18.92
CA GLU A 237 -10.44 -2.89 19.29
C GLU A 237 -9.42 -1.76 19.47
N PHE A 238 -9.47 -0.76 18.59
CA PHE A 238 -8.61 0.42 18.67
C PHE A 238 -9.12 1.51 19.62
N HIS A 239 -10.27 1.28 20.29
CA HIS A 239 -10.92 2.25 21.16
C HIS A 239 -11.15 3.60 20.48
N ILE A 240 -11.61 3.57 19.21
CA ILE A 240 -12.00 4.72 18.42
C ILE A 240 -13.51 4.89 18.55
N LYS A 241 -13.98 6.12 18.86
CA LYS A 241 -15.39 6.48 18.91
C LYS A 241 -15.82 6.99 17.54
N PRO A 242 -16.56 6.20 16.73
CA PRO A 242 -17.03 6.65 15.43
C PRO A 242 -18.36 7.37 15.56
N HIS A 243 -18.57 8.36 14.69
CA HIS A 243 -19.86 8.89 14.31
C HIS A 243 -20.14 8.49 12.87
N PHE A 244 -21.12 7.62 12.64
CA PHE A 244 -21.45 7.13 11.30
C PHE A 244 -22.48 8.03 10.63
N VAL A 245 -22.24 8.42 9.40
CA VAL A 245 -23.09 9.31 8.62
C VAL A 245 -23.54 8.62 7.33
N PHE A 246 -24.81 8.23 7.26
CA PHE A 246 -25.38 7.67 6.04
C PHE A 246 -25.71 8.77 5.03
N LEU A 247 -25.09 8.71 3.85
CA LEU A 247 -25.34 9.61 2.72
C LEU A 247 -26.14 8.87 1.62
N PHE A 248 -27.46 8.79 1.82
CA PHE A 248 -28.38 8.08 0.95
C PHE A 248 -29.66 8.91 0.72
N TRP A 249 -30.26 8.76 -0.48
CA TRP A 249 -31.52 9.42 -0.81
C TRP A 249 -32.70 8.97 0.05
N GLN A 250 -32.74 7.69 0.37
CA GLN A 250 -33.82 7.04 1.10
C GLN A 250 -33.29 5.97 2.04
N GLN A 251 -34.05 5.67 3.08
CA GLN A 251 -33.78 4.56 3.99
C GLN A 251 -34.12 3.23 3.31
N GLY A 252 -33.22 2.77 2.44
CA GLY A 252 -33.32 1.48 1.79
C GLY A 252 -32.65 0.35 2.60
N ARG A 253 -32.65 -0.86 2.01
CA ARG A 253 -32.11 -2.09 2.65
C ARG A 253 -30.68 -1.91 3.20
N TYR A 254 -29.80 -1.23 2.46
CA TYR A 254 -28.41 -1.01 2.90
C TYR A 254 -28.32 -0.12 4.15
N VAL A 255 -29.13 0.93 4.22
CA VAL A 255 -29.18 1.82 5.40
C VAL A 255 -29.71 1.06 6.61
N MET A 256 -30.80 0.31 6.45
CA MET A 256 -31.41 -0.45 7.56
C MET A 256 -30.45 -1.53 8.08
N GLN A 257 -29.83 -2.32 7.20
CA GLN A 257 -28.87 -3.35 7.60
C GLN A 257 -27.61 -2.74 8.22
N GLY A 258 -27.12 -1.62 7.66
CA GLY A 258 -25.98 -0.89 8.20
C GLY A 258 -26.26 -0.36 9.60
N ALA A 259 -27.40 0.32 9.79
CA ALA A 259 -27.82 0.82 11.10
C ALA A 259 -27.98 -0.28 12.14
N GLN A 260 -28.57 -1.41 11.77
CA GLN A 260 -28.65 -2.59 12.67
C GLN A 260 -27.28 -3.10 13.08
N THR A 261 -26.32 -3.13 12.14
CA THR A 261 -24.95 -3.54 12.46
C THR A 261 -24.31 -2.56 13.42
N ILE A 262 -24.34 -1.25 13.13
CA ILE A 262 -23.74 -0.19 13.94
C ILE A 262 -24.32 -0.21 15.38
N ASN A 263 -25.65 -0.33 15.50
CA ASN A 263 -26.34 -0.39 16.80
C ASN A 263 -25.93 -1.60 17.64
N ARG A 264 -25.65 -2.77 17.01
CA ARG A 264 -25.13 -3.95 17.76
C ARG A 264 -23.78 -3.69 18.42
N PHE A 265 -22.99 -2.77 17.88
CA PHE A 265 -21.71 -2.36 18.45
C PHE A 265 -21.83 -1.17 19.42
N GLY A 266 -23.03 -0.62 19.62
CA GLY A 266 -23.28 0.51 20.50
C GLY A 266 -22.73 1.84 19.97
N PHE A 267 -22.60 1.96 18.66
CA PHE A 267 -22.13 3.19 18.02
C PHE A 267 -23.28 4.09 17.55
N ASP A 268 -23.04 5.40 17.53
CA ASP A 268 -23.99 6.40 17.05
C ASP A 268 -23.96 6.51 15.53
N HIS A 269 -25.12 6.86 14.97
CA HIS A 269 -25.24 7.12 13.54
C HIS A 269 -26.32 8.14 13.24
N GLN A 270 -26.18 8.85 12.13
CA GLN A 270 -27.21 9.74 11.56
C GLN A 270 -27.43 9.46 10.07
N HIS A 271 -28.57 9.83 9.57
CA HIS A 271 -28.90 9.78 8.16
C HIS A 271 -29.13 11.20 7.62
N ILE A 272 -28.25 11.65 6.73
CA ILE A 272 -28.40 12.93 6.06
C ILE A 272 -29.10 12.70 4.72
N GLN A 273 -30.30 13.22 4.60
CA GLN A 273 -31.10 13.15 3.38
C GLN A 273 -30.90 14.39 2.54
N ILE A 274 -30.41 14.20 1.32
CA ILE A 274 -30.26 15.28 0.34
C ILE A 274 -31.45 15.21 -0.62
N ASP A 275 -32.22 16.30 -0.71
CA ASP A 275 -33.34 16.36 -1.64
C ASP A 275 -32.83 16.43 -3.09
N PRO A 276 -33.10 15.44 -3.93
CA PRO A 276 -32.65 15.44 -5.31
C PRO A 276 -33.36 16.51 -6.16
N ASN A 277 -34.54 17.00 -5.74
CA ASN A 277 -35.32 18.00 -6.48
C ASN A 277 -34.60 19.35 -6.58
N GLN A 278 -33.69 19.67 -5.65
CA GLN A 278 -32.87 20.89 -5.70
C GLN A 278 -31.97 20.99 -6.95
N PHE A 279 -31.74 19.88 -7.65
CA PHE A 279 -30.88 19.81 -8.84
C PHE A 279 -31.64 19.83 -10.16
N ILE A 280 -32.99 19.92 -10.12
CA ILE A 280 -33.88 19.84 -11.27
C ILE A 280 -34.36 21.22 -11.67
N LYS A 281 -34.41 21.49 -12.98
CA LYS A 281 -35.08 22.67 -13.55
C LYS A 281 -36.55 22.36 -13.81
N GLU A 282 -37.42 23.38 -13.88
CA GLU A 282 -38.87 23.23 -14.08
C GLU A 282 -39.27 22.35 -15.29
N SER A 283 -38.44 22.30 -16.34
CA SER A 283 -38.68 21.49 -17.55
C SER A 283 -38.07 20.08 -17.52
N GLU A 284 -37.42 19.70 -16.42
CA GLU A 284 -36.68 18.44 -16.32
C GLU A 284 -37.45 17.41 -15.48
N THR A 285 -37.28 16.13 -15.82
CA THR A 285 -37.89 15.01 -15.09
C THR A 285 -36.80 14.23 -14.33
N LEU A 286 -36.96 14.11 -13.02
CA LEU A 286 -36.07 13.32 -12.17
C LEU A 286 -36.21 11.82 -12.43
N ILE A 287 -35.08 11.15 -12.70
CA ILE A 287 -35.00 9.69 -12.70
C ILE A 287 -34.29 9.25 -11.43
N MET A 288 -35.00 8.57 -10.54
CA MET A 288 -34.43 7.91 -9.36
C MET A 288 -34.39 6.41 -9.60
N HIS A 289 -33.22 5.83 -9.82
CA HIS A 289 -32.86 4.40 -9.78
C HIS A 289 -33.90 3.33 -10.15
N THR A 290 -34.99 3.68 -10.84
CA THR A 290 -35.99 2.74 -11.31
C THR A 290 -35.65 2.27 -12.72
N LYS A 291 -35.97 1.02 -13.04
CA LYS A 291 -35.82 0.52 -14.40
C LYS A 291 -36.49 1.49 -15.38
N PRO A 292 -35.81 1.87 -16.47
CA PRO A 292 -36.39 2.80 -17.43
C PRO A 292 -37.66 2.20 -18.01
N THR A 293 -38.79 2.84 -17.78
CA THR A 293 -40.11 2.42 -18.33
C THR A 293 -40.45 3.12 -19.62
N SER A 294 -39.72 4.20 -20.00
CA SER A 294 -39.90 4.91 -21.27
C SER A 294 -38.77 5.90 -21.51
N LYS A 295 -38.53 6.32 -22.76
CA LYS A 295 -37.68 7.48 -23.13
C LYS A 295 -38.33 8.77 -22.60
N THR A 296 -37.84 9.25 -21.47
CA THR A 296 -38.28 10.55 -20.93
C THR A 296 -37.46 11.67 -21.59
N GLN A 297 -38.08 12.58 -22.30
CA GLN A 297 -37.46 13.82 -22.76
C GLN A 297 -37.07 14.67 -21.54
N ASN A 298 -35.89 15.31 -21.59
CA ASN A 298 -35.35 16.17 -20.52
C ASN A 298 -35.15 15.45 -19.18
N ALA A 299 -34.67 14.20 -19.21
CA ALA A 299 -34.40 13.43 -18.01
C ALA A 299 -33.16 13.93 -17.26
N VAL A 300 -33.22 14.01 -15.93
CA VAL A 300 -32.11 14.29 -15.03
C VAL A 300 -31.90 13.10 -14.12
N LEU A 301 -30.70 12.56 -14.14
CA LEU A 301 -30.27 11.50 -13.25
C LEU A 301 -29.38 12.09 -12.16
N VAL A 302 -29.83 12.03 -10.92
CA VAL A 302 -29.09 12.55 -9.76
C VAL A 302 -28.49 11.39 -8.98
N SER A 303 -27.21 11.48 -8.65
CA SER A 303 -26.49 10.47 -7.86
C SER A 303 -25.58 11.14 -6.83
N MET A 304 -25.31 10.49 -5.70
CA MET A 304 -24.33 10.96 -4.73
C MET A 304 -22.93 11.01 -5.32
N LEU A 305 -22.56 9.96 -6.05
CA LEU A 305 -21.26 9.77 -6.67
C LEU A 305 -21.38 9.58 -8.18
N ASP A 306 -20.32 9.88 -8.92
CA ASP A 306 -20.24 9.59 -10.35
C ASP A 306 -20.37 8.09 -10.61
N SER A 307 -21.26 7.71 -11.53
CA SER A 307 -21.52 6.32 -11.87
C SER A 307 -21.53 6.12 -13.39
N PRO A 308 -20.44 5.60 -13.96
CA PRO A 308 -20.38 5.24 -15.38
C PRO A 308 -21.47 4.24 -15.79
N PHE A 309 -21.82 3.32 -14.90
CA PHE A 309 -22.91 2.37 -15.13
C PHE A 309 -24.25 3.10 -15.31
N LEU A 310 -24.59 4.01 -14.41
CA LEU A 310 -25.84 4.78 -14.54
C LEU A 310 -25.85 5.66 -15.79
N ARG A 311 -24.71 6.28 -16.13
CA ARG A 311 -24.58 7.06 -17.38
C ARG A 311 -24.83 6.21 -18.61
N SER A 312 -24.33 4.97 -18.63
CA SER A 312 -24.53 4.05 -19.76
C SER A 312 -25.98 3.58 -19.92
N GLN A 313 -26.73 3.51 -18.83
CA GLN A 313 -28.17 3.15 -18.87
C GLN A 313 -29.06 4.28 -19.37
N TYR A 314 -28.61 5.54 -19.20
CA TYR A 314 -29.37 6.75 -19.54
C TYR A 314 -28.49 7.74 -20.31
N PRO A 315 -28.08 7.42 -21.56
CA PRO A 315 -27.11 8.24 -22.30
C PRO A 315 -27.61 9.64 -22.62
N ASP A 316 -28.95 9.81 -22.76
CA ASP A 316 -29.58 11.08 -23.09
C ASP A 316 -29.95 11.92 -21.85
N ALA A 317 -29.77 11.42 -20.64
CA ALA A 317 -30.09 12.14 -19.42
C ALA A 317 -28.94 13.08 -18.98
N ARG A 318 -29.31 14.27 -18.47
CA ARG A 318 -28.35 15.10 -17.76
C ARG A 318 -27.97 14.41 -16.44
N PHE A 319 -26.70 14.18 -16.23
CA PHE A 319 -26.19 13.50 -15.02
C PHE A 319 -25.66 14.53 -14.02
N VAL A 320 -26.13 14.45 -12.77
CA VAL A 320 -25.73 15.33 -11.67
C VAL A 320 -25.15 14.47 -10.53
N CYS A 321 -23.93 14.81 -10.08
CA CYS A 321 -23.30 14.21 -8.92
C CYS A 321 -23.35 15.19 -7.75
N CYS A 322 -23.95 14.81 -6.64
CA CYS A 322 -24.15 15.70 -5.50
C CYS A 322 -22.85 16.12 -4.85
N LEU A 323 -21.89 15.20 -4.72
CA LEU A 323 -20.59 15.51 -4.14
C LEU A 323 -19.63 16.28 -5.08
N ASP A 324 -20.08 16.69 -6.28
CA ASP A 324 -19.39 17.68 -7.10
C ASP A 324 -19.76 19.12 -6.67
N ASP A 325 -20.86 19.30 -5.93
CA ASP A 325 -21.33 20.62 -5.48
C ASP A 325 -20.81 20.93 -4.07
N THR A 326 -19.98 21.96 -3.95
CA THR A 326 -19.41 22.42 -2.68
C THR A 326 -20.49 22.79 -1.67
N LYS A 327 -21.62 23.37 -2.10
CA LYS A 327 -22.74 23.72 -1.20
C LYS A 327 -23.37 22.48 -0.57
N VAL A 328 -23.42 21.37 -1.31
CA VAL A 328 -23.91 20.10 -0.76
C VAL A 328 -22.95 19.57 0.30
N ILE A 329 -21.65 19.64 0.04
CA ILE A 329 -20.62 19.26 1.03
C ILE A 329 -20.73 20.13 2.28
N GLU A 330 -20.84 21.45 2.13
CA GLU A 330 -21.01 22.39 3.26
C GLU A 330 -22.26 22.08 4.08
N ARG A 331 -23.37 21.76 3.42
CA ARG A 331 -24.60 21.34 4.09
C ARG A 331 -24.43 20.03 4.88
N ILE A 332 -23.80 19.01 4.27
CA ILE A 332 -23.50 17.75 4.98
C ILE A 332 -22.67 18.05 6.24
N LEU A 333 -21.63 18.84 6.11
CA LEU A 333 -20.77 19.20 7.25
C LEU A 333 -21.50 20.05 8.31
N TYR A 334 -22.46 20.86 7.92
CA TYR A 334 -23.30 21.59 8.87
C TYR A 334 -24.20 20.65 9.67
N GLU A 335 -24.87 19.70 9.01
CA GLU A 335 -25.72 18.71 9.67
C GLU A 335 -24.93 17.77 10.57
N VAL A 336 -23.73 17.36 10.17
CA VAL A 336 -22.81 16.57 11.01
C VAL A 336 -22.43 17.35 12.27
N ASN A 337 -22.07 18.63 12.14
CA ASN A 337 -21.71 19.48 13.27
C ASN A 337 -22.85 19.64 14.31
N SER A 338 -24.08 19.55 13.86
CA SER A 338 -25.25 19.68 14.75
C SER A 338 -25.54 18.41 15.55
N ALA A 339 -24.90 17.29 15.17
CA ALA A 339 -25.06 15.98 15.80
C ALA A 339 -23.85 15.54 16.64
N LEU A 340 -22.68 16.15 16.44
CA LEU A 340 -21.47 15.95 17.23
C LEU A 340 -21.52 16.71 18.55
#